data_5f95a976696ef6b666dff0b65784c98d
#
_entry.id   5f95a976696ef6b666dff0b65784c98d
#
_cell.length_a   1.000
_cell.length_b   1.000
_cell.length_c   1.000
_cell.angle_alpha   90.00
_cell.angle_beta   90.00
_cell.angle_gamma   90.00
#
_symmetry.space_group_name_H-M   'P 1'
#
loop_
_entity.id
_entity.type
_entity.pdbx_description
1 polymer ?
#
loop_
_entity_poly.entity_id
_entity_poly.type
_entity_poly.pdbx_seq_one_letter_code
_entity_poly.pdbx_strand_id
1 'polypeptide(L)'
;MAVKIRLARHGKKAYAFYHIVVADSRAPRDGKFIEKLGVYDPNTEPATIELDFDRALDWLNKGAQPTETTRAILSYKGVLLRKHLDGGIKKGALTPEAAEQKFQAWIADKKLKISTKKNLLDKVKSDRNKSRLSAEIRVKEVKAEDVAKKKAALAARAAEAAAKAAAATEAEAAPAPAPESTAAE
;
A
#
# COMPACT_ATOMS: atom_id res chain seq x y z
N MET A 1 -34.67 11.69 23.42
CA MET A 1 -33.23 11.29 23.47
C MET A 1 -32.55 11.68 22.18
N ALA A 2 -31.34 12.25 22.23
CA ALA A 2 -30.64 12.66 21.03
C ALA A 2 -29.93 11.43 20.40
N VAL A 3 -30.35 11.02 19.22
CA VAL A 3 -29.75 9.95 18.44
C VAL A 3 -28.65 10.53 17.57
N LYS A 4 -27.47 9.89 17.59
CA LYS A 4 -26.31 10.31 16.80
C LYS A 4 -25.90 9.21 15.83
N ILE A 5 -25.46 9.62 14.62
CA ILE A 5 -24.75 8.75 13.69
C ILE A 5 -23.26 8.97 13.92
N ARG A 6 -22.55 7.93 14.34
CA ARG A 6 -21.14 8.02 14.75
C ARG A 6 -20.34 6.80 14.32
N LEU A 7 -19.01 6.89 14.47
CA LEU A 7 -18.11 5.78 14.24
C LEU A 7 -17.87 5.02 15.55
N ALA A 8 -18.09 3.71 15.55
CA ALA A 8 -17.64 2.77 16.57
C ALA A 8 -16.34 2.10 16.10
N ARG A 9 -15.31 2.10 16.95
CA ARG A 9 -14.01 1.55 16.56
C ARG A 9 -13.98 0.04 16.78
N HIS A 10 -13.55 -0.67 15.76
CA HIS A 10 -13.27 -2.10 15.75
C HIS A 10 -11.88 -2.34 15.17
N GLY A 11 -11.47 -3.61 15.04
CA GLY A 11 -10.18 -3.97 14.47
C GLY A 11 -9.07 -4.18 15.50
N LYS A 12 -7.85 -4.36 15.02
CA LYS A 12 -6.66 -4.70 15.83
C LYS A 12 -5.96 -3.44 16.36
N LYS A 13 -5.00 -3.64 17.29
CA LYS A 13 -4.04 -2.60 17.66
C LYS A 13 -3.27 -2.17 16.40
N ALA A 14 -3.13 -0.86 16.19
CA ALA A 14 -2.52 -0.23 15.02
C ALA A 14 -3.25 -0.44 13.65
N TYR A 15 -4.35 -1.21 13.59
CA TYR A 15 -5.18 -1.40 12.40
C TYR A 15 -6.63 -1.06 12.73
N ALA A 16 -6.98 0.22 12.57
CA ALA A 16 -8.31 0.72 12.91
C ALA A 16 -9.32 0.39 11.79
N PHE A 17 -10.48 -0.09 12.20
CA PHE A 17 -11.62 -0.37 11.34
C PHE A 17 -12.87 0.17 12.04
N TYR A 18 -13.75 0.83 11.33
CA TYR A 18 -14.87 1.52 11.94
C TYR A 18 -16.20 1.03 11.40
N HIS A 19 -17.16 0.83 12.32
CA HIS A 19 -18.56 0.70 11.95
C HIS A 19 -19.25 2.07 12.02
N ILE A 20 -20.03 2.38 11.00
CA ILE A 20 -20.91 3.54 11.00
C ILE A 20 -22.21 3.09 11.66
N VAL A 21 -22.49 3.63 12.85
CA VAL A 21 -23.62 3.17 13.68
C VAL A 21 -24.51 4.33 14.11
N VAL A 22 -25.77 4.00 14.33
CA VAL A 22 -26.75 4.85 14.97
C VAL A 22 -26.82 4.47 16.43
N ALA A 23 -26.56 5.41 17.31
CA ALA A 23 -26.55 5.17 18.75
C ALA A 23 -27.08 6.36 19.55
N ASP A 24 -27.50 6.11 20.78
CA ASP A 24 -27.79 7.18 21.74
C ASP A 24 -26.53 8.01 22.03
N SER A 25 -26.70 9.31 22.18
CA SER A 25 -25.62 10.24 22.48
C SER A 25 -24.89 9.93 23.79
N ARG A 26 -25.55 9.29 24.74
CA ARG A 26 -25.04 8.94 26.07
C ARG A 26 -24.28 7.61 26.08
N ALA A 27 -24.51 6.75 25.08
CA ALA A 27 -23.85 5.44 25.01
C ALA A 27 -22.33 5.60 24.77
N PRO A 28 -21.46 4.75 25.33
CA PRO A 28 -20.02 4.77 25.06
C PRO A 28 -19.74 4.50 23.58
N ARG A 29 -18.56 4.91 23.11
CA ARG A 29 -18.18 4.87 21.67
C ARG A 29 -18.36 3.49 21.04
N ASP A 30 -17.88 2.45 21.70
CA ASP A 30 -17.87 1.06 21.20
C ASP A 30 -18.93 0.19 21.89
N GLY A 31 -19.89 0.83 22.58
CA GLY A 31 -20.97 0.17 23.31
C GLY A 31 -22.19 -0.15 22.45
N LYS A 32 -23.33 -0.36 23.12
CA LYS A 32 -24.60 -0.69 22.46
C LYS A 32 -25.00 0.39 21.46
N PHE A 33 -25.35 -0.03 20.27
CA PHE A 33 -25.90 0.81 19.20
C PHE A 33 -27.29 0.30 18.79
N ILE A 34 -28.07 1.16 18.15
CA ILE A 34 -29.42 0.86 17.69
C ILE A 34 -29.35 0.09 16.36
N GLU A 35 -28.56 0.61 15.41
CA GLU A 35 -28.43 0.03 14.08
C GLU A 35 -27.03 0.30 13.50
N LYS A 36 -26.52 -0.66 12.74
CA LYS A 36 -25.29 -0.52 11.93
C LYS A 36 -25.67 -0.14 10.51
N LEU A 37 -25.21 1.02 10.05
CA LEU A 37 -25.46 1.53 8.70
C LEU A 37 -24.41 1.14 7.69
N GLY A 38 -23.19 0.78 8.17
CA GLY A 38 -22.11 0.47 7.24
C GLY A 38 -20.78 0.34 7.90
N VAL A 39 -19.73 0.41 7.06
CA VAL A 39 -18.34 0.20 7.43
C VAL A 39 -17.46 1.28 6.80
N TYR A 40 -16.44 1.69 7.52
CA TYR A 40 -15.41 2.60 7.07
C TYR A 40 -14.03 2.04 7.36
N ASP A 41 -13.25 1.78 6.32
CA ASP A 41 -11.87 1.35 6.41
C ASP A 41 -10.92 2.46 5.91
N PRO A 42 -10.17 3.11 6.80
CA PRO A 42 -9.20 4.14 6.43
C PRO A 42 -7.87 3.58 5.93
N ASN A 43 -7.61 2.26 6.07
CA ASN A 43 -6.31 1.67 5.75
C ASN A 43 -6.10 1.48 4.24
N THR A 44 -7.13 1.64 3.44
CA THR A 44 -7.08 1.57 1.99
C THR A 44 -6.96 2.96 1.35
N GLU A 45 -6.30 3.07 0.22
CA GLU A 45 -6.20 4.31 -0.56
C GLU A 45 -6.77 4.08 -1.98
N PRO A 46 -7.92 4.70 -2.30
CA PRO A 46 -8.80 5.51 -1.45
C PRO A 46 -9.51 4.69 -0.37
N ALA A 47 -9.87 5.34 0.75
CA ALA A 47 -10.55 4.69 1.87
C ALA A 47 -11.84 3.98 1.42
N THR A 48 -12.04 2.75 1.89
CA THR A 48 -13.22 1.95 1.57
C THR A 48 -14.37 2.34 2.48
N ILE A 49 -15.50 2.70 1.88
CA ILE A 49 -16.73 3.06 2.58
C ILE A 49 -17.85 2.22 2.01
N GLU A 50 -18.40 1.35 2.82
CA GLU A 50 -19.62 0.62 2.53
C GLU A 50 -20.74 1.21 3.40
N LEU A 51 -21.79 1.70 2.78
CA LEU A 51 -22.87 2.40 3.48
C LEU A 51 -24.20 2.01 2.86
N ASP A 52 -25.16 1.63 3.72
CA ASP A 52 -26.55 1.50 3.35
C ASP A 52 -27.14 2.90 3.21
N PHE A 53 -27.33 3.31 1.94
CA PHE A 53 -27.71 4.67 1.58
C PHE A 53 -29.10 5.03 2.07
N ASP A 54 -30.06 4.14 1.87
CA ASP A 54 -31.49 4.39 2.16
C ASP A 54 -31.73 4.47 3.67
N ARG A 55 -31.14 3.55 4.42
CA ARG A 55 -31.22 3.58 5.89
C ARG A 55 -30.55 4.81 6.49
N ALA A 56 -29.39 5.20 5.94
CA ALA A 56 -28.72 6.42 6.41
C ALA A 56 -29.57 7.67 6.13
N LEU A 57 -30.24 7.73 4.98
CA LEU A 57 -31.16 8.82 4.64
C LEU A 57 -32.37 8.85 5.57
N ASP A 58 -32.97 7.69 5.85
CA ASP A 58 -34.11 7.57 6.77
C ASP A 58 -33.78 8.06 8.17
N TRP A 59 -32.62 7.65 8.72
CA TRP A 59 -32.19 8.12 10.03
C TRP A 59 -31.95 9.63 10.08
N LEU A 60 -31.37 10.18 9.00
CA LEU A 60 -31.19 11.63 8.89
C LEU A 60 -32.53 12.35 8.82
N ASN A 61 -33.55 11.79 8.15
CA ASN A 61 -34.91 12.34 8.07
C ASN A 61 -35.63 12.24 9.42
N LYS A 62 -35.39 11.17 10.19
CA LYS A 62 -35.88 11.01 11.57
C LYS A 62 -35.20 11.96 12.57
N GLY A 63 -34.16 12.70 12.14
CA GLY A 63 -33.51 13.71 12.97
C GLY A 63 -32.25 13.24 13.67
N ALA A 64 -31.67 12.08 13.30
CA ALA A 64 -30.38 11.66 13.82
C ALA A 64 -29.27 12.65 13.41
N GLN A 65 -28.43 13.04 14.37
CA GLN A 65 -27.37 14.01 14.16
C GLN A 65 -26.04 13.31 13.87
N PRO A 66 -25.42 13.50 12.70
CA PRO A 66 -24.11 12.94 12.41
C PRO A 66 -23.01 13.71 13.16
N THR A 67 -21.99 13.01 13.66
CA THR A 67 -20.73 13.61 14.11
C THR A 67 -19.99 14.21 12.91
N GLU A 68 -19.03 15.10 13.13
CA GLU A 68 -18.29 15.76 12.04
C GLU A 68 -17.67 14.79 11.04
N THR A 69 -16.95 13.79 11.54
CA THR A 69 -16.34 12.76 10.69
C THR A 69 -17.38 11.97 9.89
N THR A 70 -18.47 11.56 10.53
CA THR A 70 -19.55 10.83 9.85
C THR A 70 -20.27 11.73 8.85
N ARG A 71 -20.43 13.02 9.15
CA ARG A 71 -20.98 14.01 8.22
C ARG A 71 -20.14 14.13 6.95
N ALA A 72 -18.81 14.14 7.09
CA ALA A 72 -17.91 14.13 5.93
C ALA A 72 -18.07 12.85 5.09
N ILE A 73 -18.18 11.68 5.74
CA ILE A 73 -18.41 10.39 5.05
C ILE A 73 -19.78 10.39 4.33
N LEU A 74 -20.85 10.84 4.98
CA LEU A 74 -22.18 10.93 4.38
C LEU A 74 -22.22 11.93 3.22
N SER A 75 -21.51 13.05 3.33
CA SER A 75 -21.34 14.00 2.24
C SER A 75 -20.55 13.39 1.07
N TYR A 76 -19.50 12.64 1.37
CA TYR A 76 -18.70 11.95 0.35
C TYR A 76 -19.53 10.94 -0.46
N LYS A 77 -20.44 10.22 0.19
CA LYS A 77 -21.38 9.27 -0.44
C LYS A 77 -22.60 9.92 -1.08
N GLY A 78 -22.88 11.21 -0.77
CA GLY A 78 -23.97 11.96 -1.36
C GLY A 78 -25.29 11.89 -0.60
N VAL A 79 -25.34 11.26 0.58
CA VAL A 79 -26.57 11.14 1.38
C VAL A 79 -27.10 12.52 1.80
N LEU A 80 -26.21 13.43 2.19
CA LEU A 80 -26.61 14.79 2.55
C LEU A 80 -27.14 15.59 1.37
N LEU A 81 -26.58 15.37 0.16
CA LEU A 81 -27.07 15.99 -1.06
C LEU A 81 -28.49 15.48 -1.39
N ARG A 82 -28.73 14.16 -1.31
CA ARG A 82 -30.06 13.59 -1.52
C ARG A 82 -31.07 14.16 -0.54
N LYS A 83 -30.75 14.21 0.76
CA LYS A 83 -31.59 14.86 1.78
C LYS A 83 -31.93 16.31 1.42
N HIS A 84 -30.95 17.08 0.91
CA HIS A 84 -31.17 18.46 0.49
C HIS A 84 -32.10 18.56 -0.72
N LEU A 85 -31.94 17.70 -1.72
CA LEU A 85 -32.80 17.65 -2.91
C LEU A 85 -34.23 17.24 -2.53
N ASP A 86 -34.40 16.23 -1.66
CA ASP A 86 -35.68 15.79 -1.16
C ASP A 86 -36.40 16.92 -0.36
N GLY A 87 -35.61 17.71 0.38
CA GLY A 87 -36.10 18.93 1.04
C GLY A 87 -36.57 20.01 0.05
N GLY A 88 -35.90 20.13 -1.10
CA GLY A 88 -36.28 21.00 -2.20
C GLY A 88 -37.60 20.59 -2.86
N ILE A 89 -37.78 19.26 -3.06
CA ILE A 89 -39.04 18.69 -3.57
C ILE A 89 -40.21 18.98 -2.62
N LYS A 90 -40.01 18.74 -1.30
CA LYS A 90 -41.03 18.99 -0.26
C LYS A 90 -41.44 20.46 -0.19
N LYS A 91 -40.53 21.39 -0.50
CA LYS A 91 -40.78 22.83 -0.56
C LYS A 91 -41.37 23.32 -1.89
N GLY A 92 -41.51 22.43 -2.88
CA GLY A 92 -42.01 22.79 -4.21
C GLY A 92 -41.00 23.54 -5.09
N ALA A 93 -39.74 23.66 -4.64
CA ALA A 93 -38.67 24.38 -5.39
C ALA A 93 -38.05 23.55 -6.53
N LEU A 94 -38.19 22.22 -6.49
CA LEU A 94 -37.63 21.31 -7.46
C LEU A 94 -38.62 20.23 -7.86
N THR A 95 -38.67 19.86 -9.13
CA THR A 95 -39.38 18.68 -9.59
C THR A 95 -38.58 17.42 -9.22
N PRO A 96 -39.25 16.27 -8.98
CA PRO A 96 -38.54 15.02 -8.63
C PRO A 96 -37.57 14.60 -9.70
N GLU A 97 -37.92 14.77 -10.98
CA GLU A 97 -37.06 14.45 -12.14
C GLU A 97 -35.79 15.32 -12.16
N ALA A 98 -35.92 16.63 -11.95
CA ALA A 98 -34.78 17.55 -11.90
C ALA A 98 -33.84 17.25 -10.72
N ALA A 99 -34.39 16.84 -9.58
CA ALA A 99 -33.62 16.41 -8.42
C ALA A 99 -32.80 15.15 -8.71
N GLU A 100 -33.41 14.19 -9.39
CA GLU A 100 -32.75 12.93 -9.75
C GLU A 100 -31.64 13.15 -10.81
N GLN A 101 -31.89 13.97 -11.83
CA GLN A 101 -30.85 14.34 -12.80
C GLN A 101 -29.65 15.01 -12.14
N LYS A 102 -29.86 15.95 -11.22
CA LYS A 102 -28.80 16.61 -10.46
C LYS A 102 -28.02 15.63 -9.58
N PHE A 103 -28.71 14.68 -8.98
CA PHE A 103 -28.07 13.65 -8.15
C PHE A 103 -27.22 12.69 -8.99
N GLN A 104 -27.71 12.23 -10.14
CA GLN A 104 -27.00 11.35 -11.05
C GLN A 104 -25.77 12.03 -11.65
N ALA A 105 -25.90 13.29 -12.09
CA ALA A 105 -24.78 14.10 -12.57
C ALA A 105 -23.68 14.21 -11.51
N TRP A 106 -24.05 14.50 -10.26
CA TRP A 106 -23.10 14.57 -9.16
C TRP A 106 -22.40 13.22 -8.89
N ILE A 107 -23.12 12.09 -8.95
CA ILE A 107 -22.54 10.74 -8.79
C ILE A 107 -21.55 10.46 -9.91
N ALA A 108 -21.88 10.79 -11.15
CA ALA A 108 -20.99 10.60 -12.31
C ALA A 108 -19.68 11.37 -12.14
N ASP A 109 -19.75 12.66 -11.80
CA ASP A 109 -18.59 13.50 -11.53
C ASP A 109 -17.74 12.96 -10.38
N LYS A 110 -18.39 12.46 -9.33
CA LYS A 110 -17.70 11.91 -8.18
C LYS A 110 -16.96 10.61 -8.52
N LYS A 111 -17.61 9.71 -9.27
CA LYS A 111 -17.00 8.47 -9.76
C LYS A 111 -15.78 8.77 -10.62
N LEU A 112 -15.87 9.75 -11.50
CA LEU A 112 -14.78 10.16 -12.37
C LEU A 112 -13.58 10.71 -11.56
N LYS A 113 -13.82 11.57 -10.57
CA LYS A 113 -12.78 12.07 -9.66
C LYS A 113 -12.11 10.96 -8.84
N ILE A 114 -12.87 9.95 -8.41
CA ILE A 114 -12.33 8.80 -7.67
C ILE A 114 -11.48 7.92 -8.58
N SER A 115 -11.95 7.63 -9.81
CA SER A 115 -11.21 6.81 -10.77
C SER A 115 -9.90 7.48 -11.22
N THR A 116 -9.91 8.79 -11.48
CA THR A 116 -8.70 9.55 -11.82
C THR A 116 -7.69 9.51 -10.68
N LYS A 117 -8.13 9.71 -9.43
CA LYS A 117 -7.26 9.61 -8.25
C LYS A 117 -6.68 8.20 -8.08
N LYS A 118 -7.50 7.16 -8.26
CA LYS A 118 -7.06 5.76 -8.19
C LYS A 118 -5.98 5.46 -9.24
N ASN A 119 -6.24 5.84 -10.50
CA ASN A 119 -5.29 5.66 -11.60
C ASN A 119 -3.96 6.40 -11.34
N LEU A 120 -4.02 7.61 -10.77
CA LEU A 120 -2.82 8.36 -10.39
C LEU A 120 -2.02 7.63 -9.30
N LEU A 121 -2.69 7.14 -8.26
CA LEU A 121 -2.04 6.38 -7.18
C LEU A 121 -1.41 5.08 -7.68
N ASP A 122 -2.09 4.37 -8.58
CA ASP A 122 -1.59 3.13 -9.17
C ASP A 122 -0.36 3.41 -10.08
N LYS A 123 -0.36 4.52 -10.84
CA LYS A 123 0.81 4.98 -11.57
C LYS A 123 2.00 5.28 -10.65
N VAL A 124 1.79 6.07 -9.60
CA VAL A 124 2.84 6.39 -8.63
C VAL A 124 3.42 5.13 -7.96
N LYS A 125 2.55 4.17 -7.61
CA LYS A 125 2.99 2.87 -7.06
C LYS A 125 3.81 2.07 -8.07
N SER A 126 3.38 2.01 -9.33
CA SER A 126 4.10 1.30 -10.39
C SER A 126 5.47 1.94 -10.67
N ASP A 127 5.55 3.26 -10.72
CA ASP A 127 6.80 3.98 -10.97
C ASP A 127 7.79 3.82 -9.81
N ARG A 128 7.30 3.87 -8.56
CA ARG A 128 8.12 3.56 -7.38
C ARG A 128 8.67 2.13 -7.43
N ASN A 129 7.84 1.16 -7.81
CA ASN A 129 8.27 -0.23 -7.92
C ASN A 129 9.30 -0.41 -9.04
N LYS A 130 9.11 0.24 -10.21
CA LYS A 130 10.07 0.22 -11.32
C LYS A 130 11.41 0.83 -10.90
N SER A 131 11.40 1.99 -10.24
CA SER A 131 12.63 2.64 -9.76
C SER A 131 13.38 1.79 -8.72
N ARG A 132 12.65 1.14 -7.81
CA ARG A 132 13.25 0.21 -6.85
C ARG A 132 13.89 -0.99 -7.54
N LEU A 133 13.17 -1.58 -8.50
CA LEU A 133 13.65 -2.74 -9.26
C LEU A 133 14.90 -2.40 -10.09
N SER A 134 14.92 -1.23 -10.74
CA SER A 134 16.11 -0.76 -11.47
C SER A 134 17.31 -0.50 -10.54
N ALA A 135 17.07 0.02 -9.34
CA ALA A 135 18.12 0.19 -8.34
C ALA A 135 18.68 -1.17 -7.85
N GLU A 136 17.79 -2.14 -7.59
CA GLU A 136 18.17 -3.49 -7.18
C GLU A 136 18.98 -4.22 -8.28
N ILE A 137 18.60 -4.06 -9.56
CA ILE A 137 19.34 -4.61 -10.70
C ILE A 137 20.76 -4.02 -10.74
N ARG A 138 20.92 -2.70 -10.65
CA ARG A 138 22.23 -2.06 -10.62
C ARG A 138 23.12 -2.56 -9.48
N VAL A 139 22.55 -2.70 -8.28
CA VAL A 139 23.30 -3.25 -7.14
C VAL A 139 23.70 -4.70 -7.37
N LYS A 140 22.82 -5.49 -8.00
CA LYS A 140 23.12 -6.89 -8.37
C LYS A 140 24.26 -6.98 -9.40
N GLU A 141 24.24 -6.12 -10.42
CA GLU A 141 25.29 -6.05 -11.44
C GLU A 141 26.64 -5.68 -10.82
N VAL A 142 26.72 -4.64 -10.00
CA VAL A 142 27.94 -4.25 -9.30
C VAL A 142 28.47 -5.39 -8.41
N LYS A 143 27.60 -6.05 -7.66
CA LYS A 143 28.01 -7.21 -6.84
C LYS A 143 28.49 -8.39 -7.69
N ALA A 144 27.88 -8.63 -8.84
CA ALA A 144 28.30 -9.68 -9.76
C ALA A 144 29.72 -9.39 -10.34
N GLU A 145 29.98 -8.13 -10.72
CA GLU A 145 31.30 -7.68 -11.16
C GLU A 145 32.37 -7.84 -10.05
N ASP A 146 32.04 -7.43 -8.82
CA ASP A 146 32.94 -7.57 -7.68
C ASP A 146 33.25 -9.04 -7.37
N VAL A 147 32.27 -9.93 -7.46
CA VAL A 147 32.45 -11.37 -7.31
C VAL A 147 33.30 -11.94 -8.45
N ALA A 148 33.06 -11.50 -9.69
CA ALA A 148 33.87 -11.92 -10.84
C ALA A 148 35.31 -11.45 -10.68
N LYS A 149 35.56 -10.21 -10.27
CA LYS A 149 36.92 -9.69 -9.99
C LYS A 149 37.62 -10.47 -8.88
N LYS A 150 36.92 -10.79 -7.80
CA LYS A 150 37.45 -11.61 -6.69
C LYS A 150 37.78 -13.03 -7.13
N LYS A 151 36.93 -13.67 -7.95
CA LYS A 151 37.20 -14.99 -8.51
C LYS A 151 38.41 -14.99 -9.45
N ALA A 152 38.49 -13.97 -10.31
CA ALA A 152 39.66 -13.81 -11.21
C ALA A 152 40.96 -13.59 -10.42
N ALA A 153 40.93 -12.76 -9.37
CA ALA A 153 42.11 -12.56 -8.51
C ALA A 153 42.51 -13.81 -7.73
N LEU A 154 41.53 -14.61 -7.26
CA LEU A 154 41.82 -15.91 -6.63
C LEU A 154 42.39 -16.93 -7.61
N ALA A 155 41.86 -16.98 -8.82
CA ALA A 155 42.38 -17.86 -9.88
C ALA A 155 43.81 -17.45 -10.28
N ALA A 156 44.11 -16.16 -10.41
CA ALA A 156 45.46 -15.67 -10.70
C ALA A 156 46.45 -16.03 -9.59
N ARG A 157 46.07 -15.86 -8.32
CA ARG A 157 46.90 -16.25 -7.17
C ARG A 157 47.12 -17.78 -7.10
N ALA A 158 46.11 -18.57 -7.42
CA ALA A 158 46.24 -20.03 -7.49
C ALA A 158 47.18 -20.47 -8.62
N ALA A 159 47.09 -19.84 -9.80
CA ALA A 159 47.99 -20.09 -10.92
C ALA A 159 49.42 -19.67 -10.58
N GLU A 160 49.65 -18.55 -9.92
CA GLU A 160 50.98 -18.10 -9.49
C GLU A 160 51.57 -19.02 -8.40
N ALA A 161 50.78 -19.51 -7.48
CA ALA A 161 51.19 -20.50 -6.49
C ALA A 161 51.54 -21.84 -7.12
N ALA A 162 50.77 -22.30 -8.13
CA ALA A 162 51.03 -23.51 -8.87
C ALA A 162 52.32 -23.38 -9.71
N ALA A 163 52.56 -22.23 -10.34
CA ALA A 163 53.78 -21.95 -11.08
C ALA A 163 55.04 -21.91 -10.17
N LYS A 164 54.92 -21.34 -8.98
CA LYS A 164 55.99 -21.37 -7.97
C LYS A 164 56.29 -22.78 -7.43
N ALA A 165 55.26 -23.59 -7.25
CA ALA A 165 55.41 -24.99 -6.85
C ALA A 165 56.07 -25.83 -7.94
N ALA A 166 55.71 -25.62 -9.21
CA ALA A 166 56.33 -26.28 -10.35
C ALA A 166 57.81 -25.88 -10.51
N ALA A 167 58.14 -24.59 -10.35
CA ALA A 167 59.55 -24.14 -10.40
C ALA A 167 60.41 -24.68 -9.23
N ALA A 168 59.81 -24.87 -8.04
CA ALA A 168 60.48 -25.45 -6.88
C ALA A 168 60.78 -26.96 -7.11
N THR A 169 59.88 -27.70 -7.75
CA THR A 169 60.10 -29.11 -8.10
C THR A 169 61.13 -29.33 -9.24
N GLU A 170 61.24 -28.35 -10.17
CA GLU A 170 62.29 -28.39 -11.20
C GLU A 170 63.70 -28.07 -10.64
N ALA A 171 63.81 -27.21 -9.63
CA ALA A 171 65.04 -26.89 -8.95
C ALA A 171 65.60 -28.05 -8.09
N GLU A 172 64.71 -28.96 -7.61
CA GLU A 172 65.13 -30.16 -6.82
C GLU A 172 65.45 -31.34 -7.66
N ALA A 173 65.17 -31.29 -8.98
CA ALA A 173 65.48 -32.39 -9.95
C ALA A 173 66.82 -32.19 -10.73
N ALA A 174 67.65 -31.22 -10.34
CA ALA A 174 68.97 -31.08 -10.94
C ALA A 174 69.92 -32.18 -10.44
N PRO A 175 70.54 -33.02 -11.32
CA PRO A 175 71.44 -34.15 -10.92
C PRO A 175 72.70 -33.61 -10.28
N ALA A 176 73.06 -34.19 -9.13
CA ALA A 176 74.36 -33.98 -8.48
C ALA A 176 75.53 -34.43 -9.40
N PRO A 177 76.64 -33.68 -9.43
CA PRO A 177 77.77 -34.07 -10.19
C PRO A 177 78.43 -35.35 -9.59
N ALA A 178 78.73 -36.30 -10.46
CA ALA A 178 79.41 -37.57 -10.13
C ALA A 178 80.80 -37.31 -9.54
N PRO A 179 81.25 -38.10 -8.55
CA PRO A 179 82.63 -38.01 -8.08
C PRO A 179 83.57 -38.62 -9.08
N GLU A 180 84.57 -37.83 -9.50
CA GLU A 180 85.72 -38.33 -10.25
C GLU A 180 86.54 -39.31 -9.41
N SER A 181 86.72 -40.50 -9.95
CA SER A 181 87.65 -41.50 -9.46
C SER A 181 89.10 -41.14 -9.94
N THR A 182 89.99 -40.78 -9.02
CA THR A 182 91.39 -40.82 -9.25
C THR A 182 91.93 -42.16 -8.78
N ALA A 183 92.26 -42.98 -9.75
CA ALA A 183 93.21 -44.08 -9.59
C ALA A 183 94.60 -43.53 -9.78
N ALA A 184 95.52 -43.94 -8.96
CA ALA A 184 96.87 -44.30 -9.36
C ALA A 184 97.83 -44.46 -8.18
N GLU A 185 98.47 -45.56 -8.13
CA GLU A 185 99.76 -45.93 -7.59
C GLU A 185 100.15 -45.67 -6.15
#